data_880ae14ad937233ee7cdbe1008ea3ba2
#
_entry.id   880ae14ad937233ee7cdbe1008ea3ba2
#
_cell.length_a   1.000
_cell.length_b   1.000
_cell.length_c   1.000
_cell.angle_alpha   90.00
_cell.angle_beta   90.00
_cell.angle_gamma   90.00
#
_symmetry.space_group_name_H-M   'P 1'
#
loop_
_entity.id
_entity.type
_entity.pdbx_description
1 polymer ?
#
loop_
_entity_poly.entity_id
_entity_poly.type
_entity_poly.pdbx_seq_one_letter_code
_entity_poly.pdbx_strand_id
1 'polypeptide(L)'
;MRLRGARNMRRMEFTLYFASAPAPKTVTRGQLERLIPVRFSTEADALHGAALVIRGGQYPWLIEGPDVRLDAREIGRRCEPILGLFKGSQ
;
A
#
# COMPACT_ATOMS: atom_id res chain seq x y z
N MET A 1 -21.07 -6.37 -23.86
CA MET A 1 -20.27 -6.04 -24.07
C MET A 1 -19.68 -5.00 -23.36
N ARG A 2 -19.98 -4.10 -23.07
CA ARG A 2 -19.52 -3.07 -22.40
C ARG A 2 -19.11 -3.34 -21.04
N LEU A 3 -19.58 -4.26 -20.41
CA LEU A 3 -19.20 -4.60 -19.07
C LEU A 3 -17.75 -4.90 -18.92
N ARG A 4 -17.16 -5.31 -19.99
CA ARG A 4 -15.77 -5.64 -19.92
C ARG A 4 -14.91 -4.45 -19.61
N GLY A 5 -15.29 -3.30 -20.06
CA GLY A 5 -14.55 -2.11 -19.77
C GLY A 5 -14.51 -1.85 -18.28
N ALA A 6 -15.64 -2.07 -17.63
CA ALA A 6 -15.69 -1.86 -16.20
C ALA A 6 -14.75 -2.79 -15.46
N ARG A 7 -14.65 -4.02 -15.90
CA ARG A 7 -13.75 -4.95 -15.25
C ARG A 7 -12.32 -4.52 -15.42
N ASN A 8 -11.99 -3.99 -16.57
CA ASN A 8 -10.63 -3.54 -16.79
C ASN A 8 -10.26 -2.44 -15.83
N MET A 9 -11.19 -1.56 -15.55
CA MET A 9 -10.89 -0.51 -14.62
C MET A 9 -10.65 -1.01 -13.24
N ARG A 10 -11.33 -2.06 -12.83
CA ARG A 10 -11.10 -2.60 -11.51
C ARG A 10 -9.70 -3.16 -11.35
N ARG A 11 -9.10 -3.59 -12.43
CA ARG A 11 -7.77 -4.16 -12.35
C ARG A 11 -6.69 -3.15 -12.06
N MET A 12 -7.03 -1.88 -12.11
CA MET A 12 -6.08 -0.84 -11.78
C MET A 12 -6.09 -0.48 -10.30
N GLU A 13 -6.81 -1.24 -9.50
CA GLU A 13 -6.90 -0.92 -8.07
C GLU A 13 -5.75 -1.52 -7.27
N PHE A 14 -5.19 -0.71 -6.40
CA PHE A 14 -4.16 -1.15 -5.46
C PHE A 14 -4.66 -0.88 -4.06
N THR A 15 -4.53 -1.85 -3.18
CA THR A 15 -5.04 -1.74 -1.82
C THR A 15 -3.89 -1.73 -0.83
N LEU A 16 -3.88 -0.73 0.04
CA LEU A 16 -2.89 -0.59 1.08
C LEU A 16 -3.51 -0.98 2.42
N TYR A 17 -2.83 -1.85 3.15
CA TYR A 17 -3.20 -2.21 4.52
C TYR A 17 -2.14 -1.69 5.47
N PHE A 18 -2.56 -1.08 6.57
CA PHE A 18 -1.60 -0.57 7.55
C PHE A 18 -2.21 -0.62 8.94
N ALA A 19 -1.35 -0.49 9.95
CA ALA A 19 -1.78 -0.55 11.33
C ALA A 19 -0.83 0.27 12.20
N SER A 20 -1.20 0.40 13.48
CA SER A 20 -0.38 1.15 14.42
C SER A 20 0.77 0.32 14.98
N ALA A 21 0.87 -0.94 14.61
CA ALA A 21 1.95 -1.82 15.04
C ALA A 21 2.63 -2.41 13.82
N PRO A 22 3.90 -2.82 13.94
CA PRO A 22 4.62 -3.41 12.81
C PRO A 22 3.97 -4.70 12.34
N ALA A 23 4.14 -5.01 11.06
CA ALA A 23 3.59 -6.23 10.50
C ALA A 23 4.27 -7.45 11.11
N PRO A 24 3.53 -8.53 11.33
CA PRO A 24 4.14 -9.77 11.77
C PRO A 24 4.94 -10.38 10.63
N LYS A 25 5.77 -11.36 10.96
CA LYS A 25 6.56 -12.04 9.96
C LYS A 25 5.68 -12.60 8.86
N THR A 26 4.59 -13.21 9.23
CA THR A 26 3.65 -13.76 8.27
C THR A 26 2.33 -13.07 8.45
N VAL A 27 1.89 -12.37 7.42
CA VAL A 27 0.61 -11.67 7.47
C VAL A 27 -0.45 -12.59 6.88
N THR A 28 -1.48 -12.88 7.67
CA THR A 28 -2.54 -13.76 7.22
C THR A 28 -3.71 -12.95 6.70
N ARG A 29 -4.54 -13.59 5.89
CA ARG A 29 -5.73 -12.93 5.36
C ARG A 29 -6.66 -12.48 6.50
N GLY A 30 -6.76 -13.27 7.55
CA GLY A 30 -7.59 -12.90 8.69
C GLY A 30 -7.11 -11.65 9.37
N GLN A 31 -5.79 -11.46 9.45
CA GLN A 31 -5.24 -10.24 10.03
C GLN A 31 -5.56 -9.04 9.16
N LEU A 32 -5.46 -9.20 7.85
CA LEU A 32 -5.75 -8.10 6.93
C LEU A 32 -7.21 -7.68 7.03
N GLU A 33 -8.09 -8.64 7.25
CA GLU A 33 -9.51 -8.32 7.32
C GLU A 33 -9.86 -7.43 8.51
N ARG A 34 -8.99 -7.36 9.48
CA ARG A 34 -9.21 -6.50 10.64
C ARG A 34 -8.73 -5.09 10.40
N LEU A 35 -8.04 -4.86 9.31
CA LEU A 35 -7.52 -3.54 8.98
C LEU A 35 -8.45 -2.84 8.01
N ILE A 36 -8.38 -1.53 7.98
CA ILE A 36 -9.17 -0.75 7.06
C ILE A 36 -8.37 -0.59 5.78
N PRO A 37 -8.84 -1.15 4.66
CA PRO A 37 -8.10 -1.02 3.41
C PRO A 37 -8.28 0.36 2.79
N VAL A 38 -7.21 0.87 2.20
CA VAL A 38 -7.27 2.12 1.46
C VAL A 38 -6.90 1.81 0.02
N ARG A 39 -7.71 2.28 -0.91
CA ARG A 39 -7.54 1.95 -2.32
C ARG A 39 -6.98 3.10 -3.11
N PHE A 40 -6.15 2.75 -4.08
CA PHE A 40 -5.49 3.71 -4.96
C PHE A 40 -5.60 3.24 -6.40
N SER A 41 -5.51 4.17 -7.32
CA SER A 41 -5.58 3.84 -8.74
C SER A 41 -4.27 3.32 -9.31
N THR A 42 -3.15 3.69 -8.72
CA THR A 42 -1.83 3.30 -9.25
C THR A 42 -0.94 2.82 -8.12
N GLU A 43 0.07 2.06 -8.52
CA GLU A 43 1.05 1.61 -7.55
C GLU A 43 1.81 2.78 -6.93
N ALA A 44 2.12 3.78 -7.75
CA ALA A 44 2.83 4.95 -7.25
C ALA A 44 2.02 5.68 -6.18
N ASP A 45 0.72 5.81 -6.40
CA ASP A 45 -0.14 6.45 -5.41
C ASP A 45 -0.21 5.63 -4.13
N ALA A 46 -0.25 4.31 -4.26
CA ALA A 46 -0.29 3.45 -3.09
C ALA A 46 1.00 3.58 -2.28
N LEU A 47 2.14 3.65 -2.97
CA LEU A 47 3.41 3.82 -2.28
C LEU A 47 3.51 5.19 -1.62
N HIS A 48 2.99 6.21 -2.27
CA HIS A 48 2.97 7.53 -1.68
C HIS A 48 2.10 7.52 -0.41
N GLY A 49 0.96 6.84 -0.48
CA GLY A 49 0.10 6.69 0.69
C GLY A 49 0.81 5.94 1.81
N ALA A 50 1.57 4.91 1.46
CA ALA A 50 2.32 4.15 2.46
C ALA A 50 3.40 5.03 3.10
N ALA A 51 4.04 5.88 2.32
CA ALA A 51 5.03 6.80 2.88
C ALA A 51 4.41 7.76 3.88
N LEU A 52 3.21 8.24 3.58
CA LEU A 52 2.50 9.10 4.52
C LEU A 52 2.14 8.36 5.80
N VAL A 53 1.78 7.09 5.68
CA VAL A 53 1.50 6.25 6.85
C VAL A 53 2.73 6.15 7.72
N ILE A 54 3.88 5.87 7.11
CA ILE A 54 5.14 5.78 7.84
C ILE A 54 5.47 7.11 8.50
N ARG A 55 5.32 8.18 7.78
CA ARG A 55 5.60 9.49 8.30
C ARG A 55 4.72 9.84 9.48
N GLY A 56 3.51 9.32 9.49
CA GLY A 56 2.59 9.52 10.59
C GLY A 56 2.80 8.60 11.78
N GLY A 57 3.82 7.76 11.74
CA GLY A 57 4.14 6.87 12.85
C GLY A 57 3.41 5.55 12.81
N GLN A 58 2.79 5.21 11.70
CA GLN A 58 2.13 3.93 11.55
C GLN A 58 2.90 3.04 10.60
N TYR A 59 2.44 1.82 10.41
CA TYR A 59 3.20 0.80 9.71
C TYR A 59 2.39 0.20 8.58
N PRO A 60 2.85 0.35 7.32
CA PRO A 60 2.19 -0.35 6.22
C PRO A 60 2.51 -1.83 6.28
N TRP A 61 1.50 -2.65 6.05
CA TRP A 61 1.65 -4.10 6.12
C TRP A 61 1.71 -4.75 4.75
N LEU A 62 0.92 -4.24 3.80
CA LEU A 62 0.81 -4.88 2.50
C LEU A 62 0.20 -3.94 1.49
N ILE A 63 0.73 -3.96 0.28
CA ILE A 63 0.08 -3.34 -0.87
C ILE A 63 -0.23 -4.46 -1.84
N GLU A 64 -1.48 -4.60 -2.21
CA GLU A 64 -1.93 -5.65 -3.09
C GLU A 64 -2.54 -5.04 -4.34
N GLY A 65 -2.05 -5.44 -5.50
CA GLY A 65 -2.58 -4.97 -6.76
C GLY A 65 -2.85 -6.14 -7.69
N PRO A 66 -3.20 -5.85 -8.95
CA PRO A 66 -3.54 -6.93 -9.89
C PRO A 66 -2.41 -7.92 -10.10
N ASP A 67 -1.19 -7.41 -10.24
CA ASP A 67 -0.06 -8.29 -10.50
C ASP A 67 1.07 -8.05 -9.54
N VAL A 68 0.79 -7.42 -8.40
CA VAL A 68 1.87 -7.08 -7.50
C VAL A 68 1.41 -7.26 -6.07
N ARG A 69 2.35 -7.66 -5.24
CA ARG A 69 2.10 -7.81 -3.83
C ARG A 69 3.36 -7.42 -3.09
N LEU A 70 3.29 -6.29 -2.39
CA LEU A 70 4.44 -5.77 -1.68
C LEU A 70 4.23 -5.95 -0.18
N ASP A 71 5.12 -6.70 0.47
CA ASP A 71 5.02 -6.87 1.90
C ASP A 71 5.63 -5.64 2.60
N ALA A 72 5.58 -5.64 3.92
CA ALA A 72 6.03 -4.49 4.70
C ALA A 72 7.47 -4.12 4.40
N ARG A 73 8.32 -5.12 4.22
CA ARG A 73 9.73 -4.89 3.97
C ARG A 73 9.94 -4.22 2.62
N GLU A 74 9.29 -4.74 1.60
CA GLU A 74 9.44 -4.17 0.27
C GLU A 74 8.84 -2.77 0.20
N ILE A 75 7.72 -2.55 0.88
CA ILE A 75 7.12 -1.23 0.95
C ILE A 75 8.11 -0.24 1.56
N GLY A 76 8.77 -0.64 2.64
CA GLY A 76 9.74 0.23 3.29
C GLY A 76 10.87 0.61 2.36
N ARG A 77 11.38 -0.37 1.62
CA ARG A 77 12.45 -0.11 0.67
C ARG A 77 12.02 0.86 -0.42
N ARG A 78 10.85 0.67 -0.95
CA ARG A 78 10.36 1.51 -2.04
C ARG A 78 9.94 2.89 -1.58
N CYS A 79 9.61 3.03 -0.30
CA CYS A 79 9.23 4.32 0.23
C CYS A 79 10.42 5.19 0.61
N GLU A 80 11.60 4.62 0.70
CA GLU A 80 12.78 5.40 1.10
C GLU A 80 13.01 6.64 0.27
N PRO A 81 12.98 6.55 -1.06
CA PRO A 81 13.18 7.78 -1.85
C PRO A 81 12.06 8.80 -1.63
N ILE A 82 10.84 8.33 -1.42
CA ILE A 82 9.73 9.23 -1.18
C ILE A 82 9.91 9.94 0.16
N LEU A 83 10.29 9.18 1.18
CA LEU A 83 10.55 9.75 2.49
C LEU A 83 11.72 10.72 2.46
N GLY A 84 12.69 10.44 1.62
CA GLY A 84 13.81 11.33 1.44
C GLY A 84 13.39 12.68 0.88
N LEU A 85 12.38 12.68 0.02
CA LEU A 85 11.88 13.94 -0.50
C LEU A 85 11.27 14.80 0.60
N PHE A 86 10.56 14.17 1.54
CA PHE A 86 10.02 14.91 2.66
C PHE A 86 11.12 15.55 3.49
N LYS A 87 12.19 14.81 3.71
CA LYS A 87 13.30 15.36 4.47
C LYS A 87 14.00 16.44 3.70
N GLY A 88 14.16 16.26 2.42
CA GLY A 88 14.87 17.22 1.62
C GLY A 88 14.17 18.55 1.50
N SER A 89 12.91 18.59 1.83
CA SER A 89 12.19 19.84 1.72
C SER A 89 12.46 20.76 2.91
N GLN A 90 13.29 20.35 3.84
CA GLN A 90 13.62 21.23 4.92
C GLN A 90 14.73 22.17 4.61
#